data_b05af6f7a9ca6ed1c90179d6deb9b419
#
_entry.id   b05af6f7a9ca6ed1c90179d6deb9b419
#
_cell.length_a   1.000
_cell.length_b   1.000
_cell.length_c   1.000
_cell.angle_alpha   90.00
_cell.angle_beta   90.00
_cell.angle_gamma   90.00
#
_symmetry.space_group_name_H-M   'P 1'
#
loop_
_entity.id
_entity.type
_entity.pdbx_description
1 polymer ?
#
loop_
_entity_poly.entity_id
_entity_poly.type
_entity_poly.pdbx_seq_one_letter_code
_entity_poly.pdbx_strand_id
1 'polypeptide(L)'
;NYVLTFIDMYTKMYKHVHRSARVCFCDVPLNIREWRCATLANIKSAKKRILVNRTKAARNKSIRSAVKTSIKKVEAAVQNNDKAAAQAALTDAIATISKATSKGVYHKNNCARKVSRLTKAVNSIG
;
A
#
# COMPACT_ATOMS: atom_id res chain seq x y z
N ASN A 1 -45.78 -18.99 14.00
CA ASN A 1 -44.70 -19.06 15.03
C ASN A 1 -43.50 -19.93 14.65
N TYR A 2 -43.44 -20.47 13.41
CA TYR A 2 -42.29 -21.31 12.96
C TYR A 2 -41.15 -20.54 12.30
N VAL A 3 -41.34 -19.25 12.04
CA VAL A 3 -40.31 -18.40 11.35
C VAL A 3 -39.25 -17.90 12.33
N LEU A 4 -39.60 -17.69 13.59
CA LEU A 4 -38.68 -17.21 14.63
C LEU A 4 -37.65 -18.26 15.07
N THR A 5 -38.04 -19.56 15.05
CA THR A 5 -37.15 -20.67 15.42
C THR A 5 -36.06 -20.95 14.36
N PHE A 6 -36.36 -20.67 13.09
CA PHE A 6 -35.41 -20.87 11.99
C PHE A 6 -34.30 -19.80 11.97
N ILE A 7 -34.65 -18.56 12.31
CA ILE A 7 -33.67 -17.44 12.39
C ILE A 7 -32.73 -17.65 13.58
N ASP A 8 -33.24 -18.16 14.70
CA ASP A 8 -32.42 -18.39 15.90
C ASP A 8 -31.47 -19.58 15.71
N MET A 9 -31.88 -20.61 14.97
CA MET A 9 -31.03 -21.73 14.62
C MET A 9 -29.92 -21.30 13.64
N TYR A 10 -30.22 -20.42 12.68
CA TYR A 10 -29.25 -19.90 11.70
C TYR A 10 -28.23 -18.98 12.35
N THR A 11 -28.67 -18.12 13.28
CA THR A 11 -27.74 -17.24 14.03
C THR A 11 -26.86 -18.01 15.00
N LYS A 12 -27.36 -19.10 15.58
CA LYS A 12 -26.59 -19.98 16.45
C LYS A 12 -25.51 -20.76 15.67
N MET A 13 -25.88 -21.26 14.49
CA MET A 13 -24.95 -21.95 13.59
C MET A 13 -23.89 -21.02 13.03
N TYR A 14 -24.26 -19.78 12.68
CA TYR A 14 -23.34 -18.75 12.21
C TYR A 14 -22.33 -18.32 13.30
N LYS A 15 -22.77 -18.21 14.55
CA LYS A 15 -21.91 -17.93 15.70
C LYS A 15 -20.93 -19.06 16.00
N HIS A 16 -21.32 -20.32 15.76
CA HIS A 16 -20.43 -21.47 15.98
C HIS A 16 -19.35 -21.60 14.90
N VAL A 17 -19.69 -21.35 13.64
CA VAL A 17 -18.74 -21.36 12.52
C VAL A 17 -17.73 -20.20 12.66
N HIS A 18 -18.17 -19.01 13.06
CA HIS A 18 -17.27 -17.89 13.33
C HIS A 18 -16.43 -18.03 14.61
N ARG A 19 -16.87 -18.85 15.57
CA ARG A 19 -16.10 -19.10 16.79
C ARG A 19 -14.93 -20.08 16.57
N SER A 20 -15.08 -21.00 15.63
CA SER A 20 -14.00 -21.90 15.26
C SER A 20 -13.01 -21.27 14.26
N ALA A 21 -13.43 -20.25 13.51
CA ALA A 21 -12.56 -19.48 12.61
C ALA A 21 -11.78 -18.36 13.32
N ARG A 22 -12.00 -18.13 14.60
CA ARG A 22 -11.17 -17.24 15.44
C ARG A 22 -9.92 -17.92 16.01
N VAL A 23 -9.49 -19.02 15.43
CA VAL A 23 -8.15 -19.51 15.67
C VAL A 23 -7.20 -18.62 14.86
N CYS A 24 -7.00 -17.42 15.39
CA CYS A 24 -5.69 -16.85 15.55
C CYS A 24 -4.90 -16.54 14.29
N PHE A 25 -5.33 -15.54 13.58
CA PHE A 25 -4.39 -14.83 12.71
C PHE A 25 -3.48 -13.86 13.52
N CYS A 26 -3.77 -13.66 14.83
CA CYS A 26 -3.11 -12.66 15.68
C CYS A 26 -2.07 -13.23 16.65
N ASP A 27 -2.12 -14.53 16.97
CA ASP A 27 -1.23 -15.15 17.98
C ASP A 27 -0.21 -16.14 17.41
N VAL A 28 0.08 -16.05 16.10
CA VAL A 28 1.28 -16.72 15.60
C VAL A 28 2.46 -15.84 15.99
N PRO A 29 3.29 -16.26 16.98
CA PRO A 29 4.41 -15.44 17.42
C PRO A 29 5.24 -15.08 16.20
N LEU A 30 5.67 -13.82 16.13
CA LEU A 30 6.49 -13.22 15.06
C LEU A 30 7.65 -14.13 14.61
N ASN A 31 8.08 -15.00 15.49
CA ASN A 31 9.11 -16.01 15.31
C ASN A 31 8.76 -17.09 14.27
N ILE A 32 7.49 -17.50 14.15
CA ILE A 32 7.09 -18.56 13.17
C ILE A 32 7.03 -18.00 11.74
N ARG A 33 6.77 -16.70 11.56
CA ARG A 33 6.85 -16.07 10.24
C ARG A 33 8.27 -16.00 9.70
N GLU A 34 9.24 -15.79 10.56
CA GLU A 34 10.66 -15.84 10.17
C GLU A 34 11.12 -17.27 9.85
N TRP A 35 10.65 -18.26 10.58
CA TRP A 35 11.01 -19.67 10.36
C TRP A 35 10.50 -20.20 9.03
N ARG A 36 9.30 -19.83 8.58
CA ARG A 36 8.77 -20.26 7.28
C ARG A 36 9.57 -19.70 6.10
N CYS A 37 10.09 -18.48 6.21
CA CYS A 37 10.96 -17.92 5.18
C CYS A 37 12.38 -18.51 5.20
N ALA A 38 12.89 -18.91 6.35
CA ALA A 38 14.22 -19.48 6.49
C ALA A 38 14.31 -20.93 5.98
N THR A 39 13.22 -21.70 6.11
CA THR A 39 13.19 -23.13 5.73
C THR A 39 12.95 -23.37 4.24
N LEU A 40 12.41 -22.39 3.50
CA LEU A 40 12.12 -22.52 2.06
C LEU A 40 13.36 -22.38 1.16
N ALA A 41 14.45 -21.78 1.66
CA ALA A 41 15.66 -21.56 0.89
C ALA A 41 16.83 -22.40 1.42
N ASN A 42 16.99 -23.62 0.93
CA ASN A 42 18.11 -24.51 1.32
C ASN A 42 19.41 -24.18 0.59
N ILE A 43 19.34 -23.64 -0.63
CA ILE A 43 20.50 -23.33 -1.46
C ILE A 43 21.14 -22.02 -1.02
N LYS A 44 22.47 -21.98 -0.88
CA LYS A 44 23.25 -20.79 -0.46
C LYS A 44 22.93 -19.55 -1.31
N SER A 45 22.80 -19.72 -2.63
CA SER A 45 22.44 -18.63 -3.54
C SER A 45 21.03 -18.07 -3.29
N ALA A 46 20.07 -18.92 -2.93
CA ALA A 46 18.71 -18.48 -2.59
C ALA A 46 18.69 -17.68 -1.27
N LYS A 47 19.44 -18.11 -0.26
CA LYS A 47 19.59 -17.34 0.99
C LYS A 47 20.19 -15.95 0.73
N LYS A 48 21.23 -15.85 -0.10
CA LYS A 48 21.80 -14.56 -0.49
C LYS A 48 20.79 -13.68 -1.23
N ARG A 49 20.00 -14.24 -2.16
CA ARG A 49 18.95 -13.50 -2.88
C ARG A 49 17.88 -12.94 -1.95
N ILE A 50 17.50 -13.66 -0.90
CA ILE A 50 16.52 -13.16 0.09
C ILE A 50 17.06 -11.89 0.76
N LEU A 51 18.32 -11.87 1.20
CA LEU A 51 18.92 -10.69 1.82
C LEU A 51 18.96 -9.50 0.86
N VAL A 52 19.44 -9.72 -0.38
CA VAL A 52 19.47 -8.68 -1.41
C VAL A 52 18.07 -8.17 -1.75
N ASN A 53 17.09 -9.06 -1.82
CA ASN A 53 15.71 -8.65 -2.10
C ASN A 53 15.10 -7.86 -0.94
N ARG A 54 15.40 -8.18 0.32
CA ARG A 54 14.98 -7.40 1.49
C ARG A 54 15.53 -5.97 1.45
N THR A 55 16.81 -5.79 1.14
CA THR A 55 17.42 -4.45 1.03
C THR A 55 16.83 -3.64 -0.14
N LYS A 56 16.64 -4.27 -1.31
CA LYS A 56 15.99 -3.64 -2.46
C LYS A 56 14.53 -3.28 -2.16
N ALA A 57 13.79 -4.15 -1.49
CA ALA A 57 12.40 -3.91 -1.10
C ALA A 57 12.27 -2.74 -0.12
N ALA A 58 13.14 -2.66 0.88
CA ALA A 58 13.17 -1.55 1.84
C ALA A 58 13.44 -0.20 1.12
N ARG A 59 14.44 -0.15 0.22
CA ARG A 59 14.73 1.03 -0.61
C ARG A 59 13.54 1.42 -1.48
N ASN A 60 12.93 0.46 -2.17
CA ASN A 60 11.78 0.72 -3.04
C ASN A 60 10.55 1.18 -2.25
N LYS A 61 10.35 0.65 -1.04
CA LYS A 61 9.28 1.09 -0.11
C LYS A 61 9.45 2.55 0.26
N SER A 62 10.66 2.99 0.59
CA SER A 62 10.95 4.39 0.92
C SER A 62 10.63 5.32 -0.26
N ILE A 63 11.08 4.99 -1.48
CA ILE A 63 10.80 5.80 -2.68
C ILE A 63 9.30 5.89 -2.97
N ARG A 64 8.57 4.76 -2.86
CA ARG A 64 7.11 4.75 -3.05
C ARG A 64 6.38 5.59 -2.00
N SER A 65 6.86 5.56 -0.76
CA SER A 65 6.32 6.38 0.34
C SER A 65 6.52 7.86 0.06
N ALA A 66 7.71 8.29 -0.37
CA ALA A 66 8.00 9.68 -0.73
C ALA A 66 7.07 10.18 -1.84
N VAL A 67 6.86 9.39 -2.91
CA VAL A 67 5.92 9.74 -3.99
C VAL A 67 4.48 9.87 -3.46
N LYS A 68 4.02 8.96 -2.60
CA LYS A 68 2.67 9.06 -2.01
C LYS A 68 2.52 10.32 -1.14
N THR A 69 3.56 10.68 -0.39
CA THR A 69 3.54 11.88 0.45
C THR A 69 3.50 13.15 -0.38
N SER A 70 4.26 13.24 -1.48
CA SER A 70 4.21 14.40 -2.38
C SER A 70 2.84 14.54 -3.06
N ILE A 71 2.21 13.44 -3.48
CA ILE A 71 0.85 13.45 -4.03
C ILE A 71 -0.15 14.00 -3.00
N LYS A 72 -0.12 13.49 -1.76
CA LYS A 72 -1.01 13.96 -0.69
C LYS A 72 -0.85 15.44 -0.39
N LYS A 73 0.37 15.99 -0.49
CA LYS A 73 0.61 17.43 -0.32
C LYS A 73 -0.11 18.26 -1.38
N VAL A 74 -0.08 17.81 -2.64
CA VAL A 74 -0.81 18.48 -3.73
C VAL A 74 -2.31 18.37 -3.50
N GLU A 75 -2.83 17.18 -3.15
CA GLU A 75 -4.24 16.97 -2.87
C GLU A 75 -4.75 17.84 -1.72
N ALA A 76 -3.97 18.01 -0.65
CA ALA A 76 -4.31 18.87 0.47
C ALA A 76 -4.35 20.37 0.06
N ALA A 77 -3.40 20.82 -0.76
CA ALA A 77 -3.41 22.19 -1.28
C ALA A 77 -4.61 22.45 -2.22
N VAL A 78 -4.99 21.45 -3.02
CA VAL A 78 -6.20 21.50 -3.87
C VAL A 78 -7.47 21.60 -3.01
N GLN A 79 -7.57 20.84 -1.92
CA GLN A 79 -8.72 20.90 -1.00
C GLN A 79 -8.84 22.25 -0.30
N ASN A 80 -7.71 22.91 0.01
CA ASN A 80 -7.68 24.24 0.59
C ASN A 80 -7.97 25.35 -0.42
N ASN A 81 -8.07 25.05 -1.72
CA ASN A 81 -8.24 26.00 -2.83
C ASN A 81 -7.09 27.02 -2.96
N ASP A 82 -5.91 26.71 -2.43
CA ASP A 82 -4.71 27.57 -2.52
C ASP A 82 -3.96 27.28 -3.82
N LYS A 83 -4.21 28.06 -4.86
CA LYS A 83 -3.61 27.87 -6.20
C LYS A 83 -2.08 27.99 -6.19
N ALA A 84 -1.54 29.00 -5.50
CA ALA A 84 -0.09 29.22 -5.44
C ALA A 84 0.64 28.05 -4.73
N ALA A 85 0.12 27.61 -3.59
CA ALA A 85 0.65 26.46 -2.84
C ALA A 85 0.52 25.15 -3.64
N ALA A 86 -0.60 24.96 -4.35
CA ALA A 86 -0.82 23.79 -5.19
C ALA A 86 0.16 23.74 -6.37
N GLN A 87 0.48 24.86 -7.00
CA GLN A 87 1.47 24.93 -8.09
C GLN A 87 2.89 24.61 -7.59
N ALA A 88 3.31 25.17 -6.47
CA ALA A 88 4.61 24.86 -5.85
C ALA A 88 4.71 23.37 -5.48
N ALA A 89 3.69 22.82 -4.81
CA ALA A 89 3.63 21.39 -4.46
C ALA A 89 3.60 20.48 -5.71
N LEU A 90 2.99 20.92 -6.81
CA LEU A 90 2.95 20.18 -8.07
C LEU A 90 4.34 20.04 -8.69
N THR A 91 5.14 21.11 -8.72
CA THR A 91 6.52 21.06 -9.25
C THR A 91 7.39 20.09 -8.46
N ASP A 92 7.30 20.10 -7.13
CA ASP A 92 8.00 19.16 -6.26
C ASP A 92 7.53 17.71 -6.46
N ALA A 93 6.21 17.51 -6.65
CA ALA A 93 5.65 16.19 -6.92
C ALA A 93 6.14 15.64 -8.26
N ILE A 94 6.19 16.45 -9.32
CA ILE A 94 6.72 16.04 -10.63
C ILE A 94 8.20 15.63 -10.49
N ALA A 95 9.02 16.39 -9.77
CA ALA A 95 10.43 16.08 -9.55
C ALA A 95 10.61 14.74 -8.80
N THR A 96 9.81 14.49 -7.75
CA THR A 96 9.88 13.23 -6.99
C THR A 96 9.39 12.03 -7.80
N ILE A 97 8.34 12.17 -8.60
CA ILE A 97 7.83 11.14 -9.50
C ILE A 97 8.85 10.81 -10.58
N SER A 98 9.48 11.81 -11.19
CA SER A 98 10.51 11.64 -12.21
C SER A 98 11.74 10.90 -11.66
N LYS A 99 12.20 11.25 -10.45
CA LYS A 99 13.27 10.53 -9.74
C LYS A 99 12.91 9.07 -9.46
N ALA A 100 11.65 8.77 -9.14
CA ALA A 100 11.19 7.40 -8.91
C ALA A 100 11.14 6.59 -10.21
N THR A 101 10.83 7.23 -11.34
CA THR A 101 10.85 6.63 -12.68
C THR A 101 12.28 6.31 -13.12
N SER A 102 13.22 7.23 -12.97
CA SER A 102 14.64 7.02 -13.34
C SER A 102 15.28 5.89 -12.53
N LYS A 103 14.84 5.67 -11.28
CA LYS A 103 15.26 4.54 -10.45
C LYS A 103 14.57 3.21 -10.78
N GLY A 104 13.65 3.18 -11.76
CA GLY A 104 12.94 1.98 -12.17
C GLY A 104 11.90 1.46 -11.17
N VAL A 105 11.52 2.26 -10.15
CA VAL A 105 10.52 1.86 -9.16
C VAL A 105 9.10 1.95 -9.70
N TYR A 106 8.87 2.89 -10.64
CA TYR A 106 7.63 3.06 -11.38
C TYR A 106 7.87 3.01 -12.88
N HIS A 107 6.94 2.40 -13.61
CA HIS A 107 6.95 2.43 -15.07
C HIS A 107 6.57 3.82 -15.57
N LYS A 108 7.19 4.28 -16.68
CA LYS A 108 6.98 5.61 -17.27
C LYS A 108 5.51 5.98 -17.48
N ASN A 109 4.70 5.06 -18.00
CA ASN A 109 3.28 5.29 -18.25
C ASN A 109 2.47 5.54 -16.96
N ASN A 110 2.85 4.86 -15.86
CA ASN A 110 2.20 5.04 -14.57
C ASN A 110 2.51 6.43 -14.00
N CYS A 111 3.75 6.89 -14.16
CA CYS A 111 4.18 8.22 -13.76
C CYS A 111 3.46 9.31 -14.57
N ALA A 112 3.40 9.16 -15.90
CA ALA A 112 2.66 10.08 -16.77
C ALA A 112 1.19 10.21 -16.36
N ARG A 113 0.51 9.09 -16.07
CA ARG A 113 -0.89 9.11 -15.59
C ARG A 113 -1.03 9.85 -14.25
N LYS A 114 -0.08 9.67 -13.32
CA LYS A 114 -0.09 10.37 -12.02
C LYS A 114 0.10 11.87 -12.21
N VAL A 115 1.08 12.28 -12.99
CA VAL A 115 1.35 13.69 -13.28
C VAL A 115 0.13 14.33 -13.96
N SER A 116 -0.43 13.72 -15.01
CA SER A 116 -1.61 14.24 -15.71
C SER A 116 -2.81 14.43 -14.78
N ARG A 117 -3.07 13.48 -13.86
CA ARG A 117 -4.18 13.62 -12.91
C ARG A 117 -3.96 14.77 -11.94
N LEU A 118 -2.74 14.93 -11.41
CA LEU A 118 -2.40 16.03 -10.50
C LEU A 118 -2.49 17.39 -11.21
N THR A 119 -1.98 17.50 -12.44
CA THR A 119 -2.07 18.74 -13.23
C THR A 119 -3.53 19.12 -13.50
N LYS A 120 -4.38 18.15 -13.86
CA LYS A 120 -5.82 18.40 -14.04
C LYS A 120 -6.48 18.89 -12.76
N ALA A 121 -6.15 18.28 -11.60
CA ALA A 121 -6.70 18.67 -10.31
C ALA A 121 -6.27 20.09 -9.91
N VAL A 122 -5.02 20.49 -10.17
CA VAL A 122 -4.56 21.87 -9.90
C VAL A 122 -5.19 22.88 -10.85
N ASN A 123 -5.39 22.53 -12.12
CA ASN A 123 -6.01 23.40 -13.10
C ASN A 123 -7.53 23.56 -12.88
N SER A 124 -8.17 22.66 -12.16
CA SER A 124 -9.59 22.78 -11.82
C SER A 124 -9.86 23.77 -10.67
N ILE A 125 -8.83 24.22 -9.97
CA ILE A 125 -8.92 25.33 -9.03
C ILE A 125 -8.84 26.62 -9.84
N GLY A 126 -9.97 27.10 -10.34
CA GLY A 126 -10.31 28.27 -11.13
C GLY A 126 -9.25 29.30 -11.39
#